data_ddd6db4396c4244d50e2df6d949881b3
#
_entry.id   ddd6db4396c4244d50e2df6d949881b3
#
_cell.length_a   1.000
_cell.length_b   1.000
_cell.length_c   1.000
_cell.angle_alpha   90.00
_cell.angle_beta   90.00
_cell.angle_gamma   90.00
#
_symmetry.space_group_name_H-M   'P 1'
#
loop_
_entity.id
_entity.type
_entity.pdbx_description
1 polymer ?
#
loop_
_entity_poly.entity_id
_entity_poly.type
_entity_poly.pdbx_seq_one_letter_code
_entity_poly.pdbx_strand_id
1 'polypeptide(L)'
;MVSREASILDALGAVGSVLVADLARDLGVSEVTIRKDLDALERRQLLRRTRGGAVLPERGEEGAFRDRLHRESAAKRAIAAEAATLVADGDVIALDTSSTAHHLALELLHRQGLVVITQSLPTAMVLLERSDARVIMPGGTLRRESSGLVGPITDALVGRGRIDKAFVGVVGLSPERGLLELATDEAVSKQALVAASDAVHGLFDASKTRGFALHSFARPEQVTSLITDARASDDFVEQWEAVGVPVARVPMPDTETTGTASVQARTGTTRRPTQKEHR
;
A
#
# COMPACT_ATOMS: atom_id res chain seq x y z
N MET A 1 24.54 4.27 -15.11
CA MET A 1 25.17 5.14 -14.10
C MET A 1 24.14 5.34 -12.97
N VAL A 2 24.45 4.95 -11.73
CA VAL A 2 23.53 5.18 -10.59
C VAL A 2 23.38 6.70 -10.41
N SER A 3 22.17 7.18 -10.25
CA SER A 3 21.95 8.61 -10.05
C SER A 3 22.47 9.05 -8.68
N ARG A 4 22.95 10.29 -8.56
CA ARG A 4 23.48 10.81 -7.29
C ARG A 4 22.42 10.76 -6.18
N GLU A 5 21.16 11.01 -6.49
CA GLU A 5 20.04 10.87 -5.55
C GLU A 5 19.91 9.42 -5.04
N ALA A 6 20.04 8.43 -5.91
CA ALA A 6 20.03 7.04 -5.52
C ALA A 6 21.17 6.72 -4.54
N SER A 7 22.39 7.20 -4.82
CA SER A 7 23.53 7.01 -3.91
C SER A 7 23.32 7.66 -2.54
N ILE A 8 22.70 8.85 -2.50
CA ILE A 8 22.35 9.51 -1.23
C ILE A 8 21.33 8.66 -0.45
N LEU A 9 20.32 8.12 -1.11
CA LEU A 9 19.30 7.30 -0.46
C LEU A 9 19.83 5.94 -0.02
N ASP A 10 20.75 5.35 -0.77
CA ASP A 10 21.43 4.11 -0.39
C ASP A 10 22.28 4.32 0.87
N ALA A 11 23.06 5.41 0.92
CA ALA A 11 23.84 5.78 2.10
C ALA A 11 22.95 6.04 3.32
N LEU A 12 21.83 6.74 3.12
CA LEU A 12 20.86 7.02 4.18
C LEU A 12 20.22 5.74 4.68
N GLY A 13 19.89 4.80 3.79
CA GLY A 13 19.31 3.50 4.11
C GLY A 13 20.24 2.59 4.91
N ALA A 14 21.54 2.65 4.64
CA ALA A 14 22.52 1.82 5.32
C ALA A 14 22.73 2.19 6.80
N VAL A 15 22.68 3.50 7.14
CA VAL A 15 23.04 3.99 8.49
C VAL A 15 21.96 4.83 9.17
N GLY A 16 20.81 5.05 8.51
CA GLY A 16 19.66 5.80 9.06
C GLY A 16 19.84 7.31 9.11
N SER A 17 21.07 7.83 8.97
CA SER A 17 21.36 9.26 8.95
C SER A 17 22.61 9.54 8.12
N VAL A 18 22.68 10.73 7.47
CA VAL A 18 23.82 11.16 6.67
C VAL A 18 24.16 12.61 6.96
N LEU A 19 25.45 12.95 6.88
CA LEU A 19 25.93 14.31 6.97
C LEU A 19 26.22 14.87 5.57
N VAL A 20 25.91 16.16 5.38
CA VAL A 20 26.20 16.86 4.12
C VAL A 20 27.68 16.79 3.75
N ALA A 21 28.58 16.96 4.73
CA ALA A 21 30.01 16.95 4.51
C ALA A 21 30.51 15.56 4.05
N ASP A 22 29.98 14.50 4.63
CA ASP A 22 30.36 13.14 4.26
C ASP A 22 29.87 12.79 2.86
N LEU A 23 28.60 13.08 2.55
CA LEU A 23 28.04 12.87 1.21
C LEU A 23 28.80 13.70 0.14
N ALA A 24 29.17 14.93 0.45
CA ALA A 24 29.92 15.79 -0.47
C ALA A 24 31.28 15.17 -0.81
N ARG A 25 31.99 14.69 0.21
CA ARG A 25 33.30 14.00 0.04
C ARG A 25 33.13 12.70 -0.73
N ASP A 26 32.19 11.84 -0.34
CA ASP A 26 32.03 10.49 -0.88
C ASP A 26 31.53 10.49 -2.34
N LEU A 27 30.72 11.48 -2.70
CA LEU A 27 30.17 11.66 -4.04
C LEU A 27 30.97 12.65 -4.91
N GLY A 28 32.01 13.27 -4.37
CA GLY A 28 32.91 14.16 -5.14
C GLY A 28 32.23 15.46 -5.61
N VAL A 29 31.27 16.00 -4.86
CA VAL A 29 30.52 17.21 -5.19
C VAL A 29 30.56 18.24 -4.06
N SER A 30 30.14 19.48 -4.34
CA SER A 30 30.07 20.51 -3.28
C SER A 30 28.96 20.24 -2.27
N GLU A 31 29.14 20.70 -1.01
CA GLU A 31 28.08 20.66 0.00
C GLU A 31 26.82 21.42 -0.44
N VAL A 32 26.97 22.48 -1.24
CA VAL A 32 25.85 23.24 -1.78
C VAL A 32 25.01 22.35 -2.71
N THR A 33 25.67 21.53 -3.51
CA THR A 33 25.00 20.56 -4.38
C THR A 33 24.24 19.53 -3.57
N ILE A 34 24.88 18.95 -2.54
CA ILE A 34 24.24 17.97 -1.65
C ILE A 34 23.04 18.60 -0.94
N ARG A 35 23.15 19.84 -0.44
CA ARG A 35 21.99 20.52 0.19
C ARG A 35 20.82 20.66 -0.75
N LYS A 36 21.06 21.03 -2.03
CA LYS A 36 19.99 21.10 -3.03
C LYS A 36 19.35 19.74 -3.31
N ASP A 37 20.16 18.70 -3.40
CA ASP A 37 19.65 17.33 -3.60
C ASP A 37 18.84 16.88 -2.40
N LEU A 38 19.33 17.09 -1.17
CA LEU A 38 18.59 16.78 0.06
C LEU A 38 17.28 17.58 0.18
N ASP A 39 17.27 18.86 -0.20
CA ASP A 39 16.05 19.68 -0.22
C ASP A 39 15.04 19.19 -1.26
N ALA A 40 15.53 18.69 -2.42
CA ALA A 40 14.66 18.06 -3.41
C ALA A 40 14.06 16.74 -2.92
N LEU A 41 14.89 15.92 -2.25
CA LEU A 41 14.45 14.66 -1.65
C LEU A 41 13.48 14.87 -0.49
N GLU A 42 13.68 15.91 0.35
CA GLU A 42 12.75 16.26 1.42
C GLU A 42 11.39 16.71 0.88
N ARG A 43 11.34 17.54 -0.17
CA ARG A 43 10.08 17.92 -0.84
C ARG A 43 9.32 16.71 -1.37
N ARG A 44 10.03 15.63 -1.72
CA ARG A 44 9.47 14.35 -2.14
C ARG A 44 9.20 13.41 -0.96
N GLN A 45 9.38 13.89 0.29
CA GLN A 45 9.17 13.14 1.54
C GLN A 45 10.04 11.86 1.69
N LEU A 46 11.19 11.85 1.04
CA LEU A 46 12.10 10.71 1.01
C LEU A 46 13.09 10.70 2.19
N LEU A 47 13.26 11.85 2.81
CA LEU A 47 14.09 12.06 3.99
C LEU A 47 13.58 13.29 4.75
N ARG A 48 14.04 13.47 6.00
CA ARG A 48 13.85 14.67 6.81
C ARG A 48 15.21 15.36 7.00
N ARG A 49 15.25 16.66 6.71
CA ARG A 49 16.45 17.48 6.95
C ARG A 49 16.73 17.64 8.43
N THR A 50 18.02 17.63 8.77
CA THR A 50 18.52 17.96 10.10
C THR A 50 19.57 19.06 10.00
N ARG A 51 20.03 19.57 11.15
CA ARG A 51 21.15 20.51 11.18
C ARG A 51 22.43 19.83 10.67
N GLY A 52 22.78 20.08 9.39
CA GLY A 52 23.99 19.55 8.76
C GLY A 52 23.86 18.24 8.00
N GLY A 53 22.64 17.68 7.87
CA GLY A 53 22.45 16.42 7.17
C GLY A 53 21.00 16.07 6.87
N ALA A 54 20.74 14.80 6.82
CA ALA A 54 19.39 14.22 6.72
C ALA A 54 19.31 12.92 7.50
N VAL A 55 18.11 12.60 7.92
CA VAL A 55 17.74 11.31 8.52
C VAL A 55 16.64 10.68 7.69
N LEU A 56 16.52 9.37 7.77
CA LEU A 56 15.27 8.75 7.33
C LEU A 56 14.12 9.47 8.03
N PRO A 57 13.00 9.74 7.35
CA PRO A 57 11.80 10.21 8.03
C PRO A 57 11.59 9.28 9.22
N GLU A 58 11.30 9.82 10.40
CA GLU A 58 11.03 9.00 11.59
C GLU A 58 10.02 7.96 11.18
N ARG A 59 10.45 6.72 11.09
CA ARG A 59 9.89 5.55 10.42
C ARG A 59 8.63 5.95 9.67
N GLY A 60 8.83 6.28 8.37
CA GLY A 60 7.88 7.05 7.58
C GLY A 60 6.50 6.66 7.98
N GLU A 61 5.62 7.62 8.18
CA GLU A 61 4.27 7.35 8.63
C GLU A 61 3.58 6.40 7.65
N GLU A 62 4.00 5.13 7.71
CA GLU A 62 3.18 4.07 7.14
C GLU A 62 1.79 4.17 7.76
N GLY A 63 1.72 4.81 8.92
CA GLY A 63 0.55 4.89 9.77
C GLY A 63 0.16 3.51 10.28
N ALA A 64 -0.52 3.43 11.40
CA ALA A 64 -1.11 2.18 11.83
C ALA A 64 -2.01 1.62 10.72
N PHE A 65 -2.09 0.31 10.58
CA PHE A 65 -2.95 -0.35 9.58
C PHE A 65 -4.38 0.24 9.56
N ARG A 66 -4.94 0.56 10.74
CA ARG A 66 -6.26 1.18 10.87
C ARG A 66 -6.35 2.53 10.15
N ASP A 67 -5.33 3.37 10.28
CA ASP A 67 -5.30 4.69 9.64
C ASP A 67 -5.19 4.54 8.12
N ARG A 68 -4.35 3.60 7.67
CA ARG A 68 -4.21 3.27 6.25
C ARG A 68 -5.49 2.70 5.65
N LEU A 69 -6.28 1.95 6.43
CA LEU A 69 -7.54 1.37 5.97
C LEU A 69 -8.57 2.46 5.61
N HIS A 70 -8.59 3.54 6.37
CA HIS A 70 -9.52 4.66 6.15
C HIS A 70 -9.01 5.67 5.13
N ARG A 71 -7.69 5.85 5.02
CA ARG A 71 -7.08 6.77 4.06
C ARG A 71 -7.32 6.27 2.63
N GLU A 72 -7.83 7.14 1.75
CA GLU A 72 -8.12 6.80 0.36
C GLU A 72 -9.04 5.57 0.19
N SER A 73 -9.96 5.35 1.12
CA SER A 73 -10.77 4.12 1.15
C SER A 73 -11.65 3.95 -0.08
N ALA A 74 -12.14 5.04 -0.68
CA ALA A 74 -12.90 4.99 -1.93
C ALA A 74 -12.07 4.48 -3.11
N ALA A 75 -10.84 5.01 -3.26
CA ALA A 75 -9.91 4.53 -4.27
C ALA A 75 -9.56 3.06 -4.06
N LYS A 76 -9.25 2.67 -2.83
CA LYS A 76 -8.90 1.27 -2.51
C LYS A 76 -10.04 0.30 -2.78
N ARG A 77 -11.29 0.68 -2.54
CA ARG A 77 -12.45 -0.15 -2.90
C ARG A 77 -12.58 -0.30 -4.42
N ALA A 78 -12.42 0.78 -5.18
CA ALA A 78 -12.48 0.71 -6.63
C ALA A 78 -11.36 -0.18 -7.20
N ILE A 79 -10.12 -0.02 -6.69
CA ILE A 79 -8.97 -0.84 -7.06
C ILE A 79 -9.22 -2.32 -6.68
N ALA A 80 -9.77 -2.58 -5.50
CA ALA A 80 -10.09 -3.90 -5.03
C ALA A 80 -11.16 -4.59 -5.90
N ALA A 81 -12.21 -3.87 -6.28
CA ALA A 81 -13.26 -4.38 -7.17
C ALA A 81 -12.69 -4.78 -8.54
N GLU A 82 -11.80 -3.97 -9.12
CA GLU A 82 -11.10 -4.32 -10.36
C GLU A 82 -10.19 -5.54 -10.17
N ALA A 83 -9.38 -5.54 -9.11
CA ALA A 83 -8.50 -6.68 -8.82
C ALA A 83 -9.27 -7.99 -8.58
N ALA A 84 -10.48 -7.92 -8.01
CA ALA A 84 -11.34 -9.07 -7.78
C ALA A 84 -11.81 -9.74 -9.09
N THR A 85 -11.84 -9.01 -10.21
CA THR A 85 -12.17 -9.57 -11.54
C THR A 85 -11.10 -10.55 -12.04
N LEU A 86 -9.88 -10.40 -11.54
CA LEU A 86 -8.75 -11.26 -11.89
C LEU A 86 -8.74 -12.59 -11.11
N VAL A 87 -9.59 -12.72 -10.07
CA VAL A 87 -9.62 -13.91 -9.21
C VAL A 87 -10.77 -14.82 -9.62
N ALA A 88 -10.47 -16.07 -9.93
CA ALA A 88 -11.44 -17.11 -10.20
C ALA A 88 -11.71 -17.99 -8.96
N ASP A 89 -12.82 -18.70 -8.95
CA ASP A 89 -13.07 -19.72 -7.95
C ASP A 89 -12.02 -20.84 -8.04
N GLY A 90 -11.54 -21.31 -6.90
CA GLY A 90 -10.49 -22.31 -6.80
C GLY A 90 -9.05 -21.79 -6.89
N ASP A 91 -8.84 -20.52 -7.17
CA ASP A 91 -7.48 -19.94 -7.24
C ASP A 91 -6.73 -20.04 -5.89
N VAL A 92 -5.42 -20.14 -6.00
CA VAL A 92 -4.47 -19.98 -4.88
C VAL A 92 -3.87 -18.59 -4.97
N ILE A 93 -4.25 -17.70 -4.07
CA ILE A 93 -3.81 -16.30 -4.11
C ILE A 93 -3.00 -15.90 -2.88
N ALA A 94 -2.13 -14.91 -3.07
CA ALA A 94 -1.45 -14.24 -1.96
C ALA A 94 -1.96 -12.80 -1.81
N LEU A 95 -2.24 -12.42 -0.57
CA LEU A 95 -2.59 -11.05 -0.17
C LEU A 95 -1.59 -10.57 0.88
N ASP A 96 -0.89 -9.49 0.60
CA ASP A 96 0.09 -8.92 1.52
C ASP A 96 -0.55 -8.20 2.72
N THR A 97 0.25 -7.51 3.52
CA THR A 97 -0.19 -6.75 4.71
C THR A 97 -0.76 -5.36 4.38
N SER A 98 -0.95 -5.04 3.11
CA SER A 98 -1.47 -3.73 2.71
C SER A 98 -2.96 -3.57 2.96
N SER A 99 -3.38 -2.32 3.20
CA SER A 99 -4.80 -2.01 3.34
C SER A 99 -5.58 -2.16 2.03
N THR A 100 -4.92 -2.05 0.86
CA THR A 100 -5.57 -2.26 -0.45
C THR A 100 -5.86 -3.75 -0.67
N ALA A 101 -4.90 -4.64 -0.34
CA ALA A 101 -5.12 -6.09 -0.38
C ALA A 101 -6.21 -6.54 0.62
N HIS A 102 -6.31 -5.86 1.77
CA HIS A 102 -7.43 -6.10 2.69
C HIS A 102 -8.79 -5.74 2.08
N HIS A 103 -8.89 -4.62 1.34
CA HIS A 103 -10.11 -4.30 0.62
C HIS A 103 -10.42 -5.36 -0.46
N LEU A 104 -9.39 -5.89 -1.15
CA LEU A 104 -9.60 -7.01 -2.08
C LEU A 104 -10.15 -8.25 -1.37
N ALA A 105 -9.65 -8.59 -0.19
CA ALA A 105 -10.21 -9.70 0.58
C ALA A 105 -11.71 -9.54 0.87
N LEU A 106 -12.17 -8.29 1.11
CA LEU A 106 -13.61 -8.01 1.31
C LEU A 106 -14.44 -8.24 0.04
N GLU A 107 -13.90 -7.96 -1.14
CA GLU A 107 -14.56 -8.23 -2.43
C GLU A 107 -14.62 -9.73 -2.77
N LEU A 108 -13.72 -10.53 -2.19
CA LEU A 108 -13.60 -11.96 -2.47
C LEU A 108 -14.40 -12.88 -1.53
N LEU A 109 -15.14 -12.33 -0.57
CA LEU A 109 -15.85 -13.11 0.47
C LEU A 109 -16.85 -14.13 -0.08
N HIS A 110 -17.30 -13.96 -1.32
CA HIS A 110 -18.27 -14.85 -1.97
C HIS A 110 -17.65 -15.84 -2.96
N ARG A 111 -16.33 -15.76 -3.15
CA ARG A 111 -15.60 -16.68 -4.03
C ARG A 111 -15.51 -18.06 -3.39
N GLN A 112 -15.62 -19.09 -4.24
CA GLN A 112 -15.64 -20.48 -3.79
C GLN A 112 -14.29 -21.15 -3.95
N GLY A 113 -13.92 -21.99 -2.98
CA GLY A 113 -12.73 -22.84 -3.09
C GLY A 113 -11.39 -22.12 -3.06
N LEU A 114 -11.36 -20.83 -2.68
CA LEU A 114 -10.11 -20.08 -2.62
C LEU A 114 -9.15 -20.65 -1.57
N VAL A 115 -7.86 -20.63 -1.90
CA VAL A 115 -6.78 -20.75 -0.93
C VAL A 115 -6.09 -19.40 -0.86
N VAL A 116 -6.11 -18.77 0.31
CA VAL A 116 -5.53 -17.43 0.51
C VAL A 116 -4.33 -17.51 1.43
N ILE A 117 -3.16 -17.18 0.90
CA ILE A 117 -1.94 -17.01 1.68
C ILE A 117 -1.85 -15.54 2.10
N THR A 118 -1.82 -15.25 3.39
CA THR A 118 -1.68 -13.87 3.86
C THR A 118 -0.88 -13.78 5.14
N GLN A 119 -0.12 -12.71 5.26
CA GLN A 119 0.58 -12.34 6.49
C GLN A 119 -0.20 -11.30 7.31
N SER A 120 -1.30 -10.77 6.78
CA SER A 120 -2.15 -9.77 7.43
C SER A 120 -3.11 -10.43 8.42
N LEU A 121 -2.99 -10.12 9.70
CA LEU A 121 -3.95 -10.58 10.72
C LEU A 121 -5.38 -10.10 10.44
N PRO A 122 -5.62 -8.80 10.14
CA PRO A 122 -6.98 -8.34 9.82
C PRO A 122 -7.58 -9.03 8.60
N THR A 123 -6.77 -9.30 7.58
CA THR A 123 -7.21 -10.02 6.38
C THR A 123 -7.54 -11.47 6.68
N ALA A 124 -6.67 -12.16 7.43
CA ALA A 124 -6.91 -13.54 7.85
C ALA A 124 -8.19 -13.68 8.67
N MET A 125 -8.41 -12.76 9.63
CA MET A 125 -9.60 -12.78 10.49
C MET A 125 -10.89 -12.56 9.71
N VAL A 126 -10.93 -11.58 8.80
CA VAL A 126 -12.15 -11.32 8.02
C VAL A 126 -12.50 -12.48 7.09
N LEU A 127 -11.50 -13.11 6.47
CA LEU A 127 -11.71 -14.29 5.62
C LEU A 127 -12.18 -15.49 6.44
N LEU A 128 -11.58 -15.73 7.60
CA LEU A 128 -11.96 -16.82 8.50
C LEU A 128 -13.40 -16.70 9.02
N GLU A 129 -13.85 -15.48 9.30
CA GLU A 129 -15.18 -15.22 9.88
C GLU A 129 -16.28 -15.13 8.82
N ARG A 130 -15.96 -14.78 7.57
CA ARG A 130 -16.96 -14.36 6.59
C ARG A 130 -16.88 -15.06 5.23
N SER A 131 -15.97 -16.04 5.06
CA SER A 131 -15.82 -16.80 3.82
C SER A 131 -15.50 -18.26 4.07
N ASP A 132 -15.61 -19.08 3.04
CA ASP A 132 -15.19 -20.49 3.04
C ASP A 132 -13.74 -20.68 2.58
N ALA A 133 -13.00 -19.57 2.40
CA ALA A 133 -11.63 -19.61 1.92
C ALA A 133 -10.71 -20.35 2.91
N ARG A 134 -9.84 -21.19 2.40
CA ARG A 134 -8.76 -21.78 3.18
C ARG A 134 -7.66 -20.75 3.38
N VAL A 135 -7.51 -20.25 4.59
CA VAL A 135 -6.50 -19.24 4.94
C VAL A 135 -5.22 -19.92 5.42
N ILE A 136 -4.09 -19.54 4.85
CA ILE A 136 -2.76 -19.98 5.24
C ILE A 136 -1.95 -18.76 5.70
N MET A 137 -1.48 -18.80 6.95
CA MET A 137 -0.55 -17.80 7.49
C MET A 137 0.85 -18.42 7.58
N PRO A 138 1.84 -17.88 6.87
CA PRO A 138 3.17 -18.53 6.78
C PRO A 138 4.01 -18.42 8.06
N GLY A 139 3.52 -17.72 9.08
CA GLY A 139 4.28 -17.49 10.31
C GLY A 139 5.19 -16.26 10.23
N GLY A 140 5.98 -16.03 11.26
CA GLY A 140 6.90 -14.89 11.34
C GLY A 140 6.77 -14.10 12.64
N THR A 141 7.37 -12.91 12.66
CA THR A 141 7.29 -11.95 13.77
C THR A 141 6.15 -10.98 13.56
N LEU A 142 5.32 -10.75 14.58
CA LEU A 142 4.23 -9.79 14.52
C LEU A 142 4.77 -8.35 14.54
N ARG A 143 4.51 -7.61 13.47
CA ARG A 143 4.82 -6.19 13.33
C ARG A 143 3.56 -5.36 13.58
N ARG A 144 3.65 -4.42 14.55
CA ARG A 144 2.48 -3.62 14.99
C ARG A 144 1.95 -2.68 13.90
N GLU A 145 2.86 -2.04 13.17
CA GLU A 145 2.54 -1.02 12.16
C GLU A 145 1.70 -1.60 11.02
N SER A 146 2.02 -2.79 10.56
CA SER A 146 1.25 -3.48 9.52
C SER A 146 0.13 -4.36 10.06
N SER A 147 0.09 -4.61 11.38
CA SER A 147 -0.80 -5.62 11.99
C SER A 147 -0.66 -6.98 11.31
N GLY A 148 0.57 -7.33 10.96
CA GLY A 148 0.86 -8.52 10.18
C GLY A 148 2.15 -9.19 10.60
N LEU A 149 2.39 -10.35 10.04
CA LEU A 149 3.61 -11.12 10.23
C LEU A 149 4.67 -10.69 9.22
N VAL A 150 5.89 -10.56 9.67
CA VAL A 150 7.07 -10.26 8.84
C VAL A 150 8.17 -11.27 9.09
N GLY A 151 9.09 -11.37 8.14
CA GLY A 151 10.21 -12.28 8.19
C GLY A 151 10.17 -13.28 7.03
N PRO A 152 11.13 -14.21 7.00
CA PRO A 152 11.20 -15.19 5.95
C PRO A 152 9.91 -16.04 5.98
N ILE A 153 9.28 -16.15 4.83
CA ILE A 153 8.20 -17.11 4.62
C ILE A 153 8.84 -18.48 4.72
N THR A 154 8.54 -19.16 5.82
CA THR A 154 9.07 -20.51 6.04
C THR A 154 8.58 -21.49 4.99
N ASP A 155 9.15 -22.70 4.96
CA ASP A 155 8.83 -23.81 4.06
C ASP A 155 7.33 -24.17 3.97
N ALA A 156 6.47 -23.44 4.65
CA ALA A 156 5.02 -23.59 4.57
C ALA A 156 4.47 -23.43 3.13
N LEU A 157 5.18 -22.69 2.27
CA LEU A 157 4.89 -22.59 0.84
C LEU A 157 5.76 -23.51 -0.01
N VAL A 158 6.89 -24.01 0.54
CA VAL A 158 7.79 -24.90 -0.18
C VAL A 158 7.14 -26.27 -0.32
N GLY A 159 6.99 -26.73 -1.56
CA GLY A 159 6.44 -28.05 -1.87
C GLY A 159 4.92 -28.15 -1.85
N ARG A 160 4.18 -27.06 -1.67
CA ARG A 160 2.69 -27.07 -1.70
C ARG A 160 2.06 -26.53 -2.98
N GLY A 161 2.84 -26.33 -4.01
CA GLY A 161 2.39 -25.75 -5.28
C GLY A 161 2.75 -24.28 -5.41
N ARG A 162 2.39 -23.70 -6.57
CA ARG A 162 2.60 -22.28 -6.86
C ARG A 162 1.39 -21.46 -6.40
N ILE A 163 1.63 -20.21 -6.16
CA ILE A 163 0.59 -19.21 -5.97
C ILE A 163 0.20 -18.72 -7.36
N ASP A 164 -1.07 -18.82 -7.73
CA ASP A 164 -1.51 -18.37 -9.05
C ASP A 164 -1.33 -16.86 -9.21
N LYS A 165 -1.72 -16.09 -8.18
CA LYS A 165 -1.67 -14.61 -8.21
C LYS A 165 -1.31 -14.04 -6.86
N ALA A 166 -0.34 -13.12 -6.84
CA ALA A 166 -0.06 -12.27 -5.68
C ALA A 166 -0.59 -10.86 -5.92
N PHE A 167 -1.29 -10.34 -4.94
CA PHE A 167 -1.76 -8.96 -4.90
C PHE A 167 -1.02 -8.22 -3.78
N VAL A 168 -0.21 -7.25 -4.16
CA VAL A 168 0.73 -6.60 -3.25
C VAL A 168 0.55 -5.07 -3.27
N GLY A 169 0.48 -4.46 -2.11
CA GLY A 169 0.52 -3.02 -1.98
C GLY A 169 1.95 -2.48 -2.03
N VAL A 170 2.07 -1.17 -2.25
CA VAL A 170 3.36 -0.50 -2.34
C VAL A 170 3.41 0.74 -1.44
N VAL A 171 4.60 1.10 -1.00
CA VAL A 171 4.87 2.41 -0.39
C VAL A 171 5.28 3.41 -1.47
N GLY A 172 6.03 2.95 -2.45
CA GLY A 172 6.43 3.69 -3.64
C GLY A 172 6.71 2.72 -4.78
N LEU A 173 6.95 3.26 -5.96
CA LEU A 173 7.28 2.46 -7.14
C LEU A 173 8.00 3.32 -8.19
N SER A 174 8.87 2.71 -8.97
CA SER A 174 9.50 3.35 -10.13
C SER A 174 9.79 2.33 -11.24
N PRO A 175 9.73 2.74 -12.52
CA PRO A 175 10.03 1.85 -13.65
C PRO A 175 11.43 1.23 -13.61
N GLU A 176 12.41 1.89 -13.00
CA GLU A 176 13.80 1.40 -12.92
C GLU A 176 14.00 0.38 -11.79
N ARG A 177 13.24 0.52 -10.69
CA ARG A 177 13.44 -0.26 -9.47
C ARG A 177 12.28 -1.20 -9.16
N GLY A 178 11.14 -1.03 -9.81
CA GLY A 178 9.95 -1.82 -9.58
C GLY A 178 9.14 -1.35 -8.36
N LEU A 179 8.57 -2.29 -7.63
CA LEU A 179 7.73 -2.06 -6.46
C LEU A 179 8.59 -1.93 -5.21
N LEU A 180 8.30 -0.90 -4.41
CA LEU A 180 9.17 -0.49 -3.32
C LEU A 180 8.46 -0.55 -1.96
N GLU A 181 9.24 -0.95 -0.95
CA GLU A 181 8.83 -1.01 0.45
C GLU A 181 9.81 -0.23 1.34
N LEU A 182 9.31 0.33 2.45
CA LEU A 182 10.12 1.12 3.36
C LEU A 182 10.86 0.24 4.38
N ALA A 183 10.17 -0.74 4.94
CA ALA A 183 10.72 -1.64 5.96
C ALA A 183 11.37 -2.88 5.32
N THR A 184 12.59 -3.20 5.71
CA THR A 184 13.35 -4.34 5.18
C THR A 184 12.63 -5.66 5.39
N ASP A 185 12.05 -5.87 6.57
CA ASP A 185 11.34 -7.10 6.94
C ASP A 185 10.05 -7.28 6.12
N GLU A 186 9.32 -6.21 5.82
CA GLU A 186 8.19 -6.23 4.89
C GLU A 186 8.66 -6.54 3.46
N ALA A 187 9.75 -5.91 3.02
CA ALA A 187 10.30 -6.16 1.69
C ALA A 187 10.70 -7.63 1.51
N VAL A 188 11.39 -8.23 2.50
CA VAL A 188 11.76 -9.66 2.47
C VAL A 188 10.53 -10.55 2.38
N SER A 189 9.49 -10.23 3.14
CA SER A 189 8.23 -10.97 3.13
C SER A 189 7.54 -10.91 1.76
N LYS A 190 7.47 -9.71 1.16
CA LYS A 190 6.88 -9.52 -0.17
C LYS A 190 7.71 -10.16 -1.28
N GLN A 191 9.06 -10.10 -1.20
CA GLN A 191 9.95 -10.80 -2.14
C GLN A 191 9.65 -12.30 -2.20
N ALA A 192 9.41 -12.92 -1.04
CA ALA A 192 9.10 -14.34 -0.98
C ALA A 192 7.72 -14.67 -1.61
N LEU A 193 6.70 -13.82 -1.41
CA LEU A 193 5.41 -13.96 -2.09
C LEU A 193 5.56 -13.81 -3.62
N VAL A 194 6.29 -12.78 -4.07
CA VAL A 194 6.56 -12.54 -5.49
C VAL A 194 7.27 -13.74 -6.13
N ALA A 195 8.31 -14.27 -5.48
CA ALA A 195 9.07 -15.40 -5.99
C ALA A 195 8.26 -16.70 -6.08
N ALA A 196 7.22 -16.86 -5.24
CA ALA A 196 6.37 -18.03 -5.21
C ALA A 196 5.14 -17.94 -6.14
N SER A 197 4.93 -16.81 -6.82
CA SER A 197 3.72 -16.52 -7.57
C SER A 197 3.94 -16.54 -9.09
N ASP A 198 2.92 -16.99 -9.83
CA ASP A 198 2.93 -16.99 -11.29
C ASP A 198 2.62 -15.61 -11.88
N ALA A 199 1.72 -14.87 -11.22
CA ALA A 199 1.38 -13.50 -11.58
C ALA A 199 1.46 -12.59 -10.35
N VAL A 200 1.93 -11.36 -10.55
CA VAL A 200 2.08 -10.35 -9.49
C VAL A 200 1.38 -9.06 -9.90
N HIS A 201 0.41 -8.66 -9.10
CA HIS A 201 -0.40 -7.46 -9.33
C HIS A 201 -0.13 -6.43 -8.24
N GLY A 202 0.37 -5.25 -8.64
CA GLY A 202 0.60 -4.13 -7.72
C GLY A 202 -0.69 -3.32 -7.52
N LEU A 203 -1.15 -3.17 -6.27
CA LEU A 203 -2.38 -2.45 -5.91
C LEU A 203 -2.06 -1.20 -5.11
N PHE A 204 -2.43 -0.02 -5.60
CA PHE A 204 -2.14 1.23 -4.90
C PHE A 204 -3.02 2.39 -5.37
N ASP A 205 -3.33 3.31 -4.49
CA ASP A 205 -3.95 4.59 -4.86
C ASP A 205 -2.92 5.56 -5.46
N ALA A 206 -3.37 6.49 -6.30
CA ALA A 206 -2.50 7.39 -7.06
C ALA A 206 -1.56 8.26 -6.17
N SER A 207 -1.80 8.38 -4.87
CA SER A 207 -0.87 9.09 -3.98
C SER A 207 0.50 8.42 -3.91
N LYS A 208 0.59 7.11 -4.23
CA LYS A 208 1.82 6.33 -4.20
C LYS A 208 2.68 6.49 -5.45
N THR A 209 2.16 7.02 -6.55
CA THR A 209 2.90 7.20 -7.81
C THR A 209 4.10 8.13 -7.68
N ARG A 210 4.12 8.98 -6.65
CA ARG A 210 5.25 9.86 -6.30
C ARG A 210 6.01 9.38 -5.07
N GLY A 211 5.61 8.25 -4.51
CA GLY A 211 6.25 7.65 -3.35
C GLY A 211 7.59 7.03 -3.73
N PHE A 212 8.53 7.14 -2.81
CA PHE A 212 9.80 6.43 -2.89
C PHE A 212 9.98 5.60 -1.62
N ALA A 213 10.56 4.41 -1.76
CA ALA A 213 10.98 3.62 -0.64
C ALA A 213 12.33 2.95 -0.93
N LEU A 214 12.99 2.46 0.12
CA LEU A 214 14.38 2.02 0.02
C LEU A 214 14.54 0.65 -0.63
N HIS A 215 13.63 -0.26 -0.34
CA HIS A 215 13.79 -1.67 -0.66
C HIS A 215 12.91 -2.07 -1.83
N SER A 216 13.53 -2.47 -2.95
CA SER A 216 12.80 -3.11 -4.04
C SER A 216 12.44 -4.53 -3.63
N PHE A 217 11.16 -4.88 -3.74
CA PHE A 217 10.67 -6.23 -3.47
C PHE A 217 10.18 -6.96 -4.73
N ALA A 218 9.90 -6.26 -5.81
CA ALA A 218 9.62 -6.82 -7.12
C ALA A 218 10.20 -5.94 -8.19
N ARG A 219 11.02 -6.48 -9.08
CA ARG A 219 11.52 -5.77 -10.26
C ARG A 219 10.40 -5.64 -11.30
N PRO A 220 10.46 -4.70 -12.25
CA PRO A 220 9.42 -4.54 -13.27
C PRO A 220 9.11 -5.86 -14.00
N GLU A 221 10.12 -6.66 -14.33
CA GLU A 221 9.96 -7.92 -15.06
C GLU A 221 9.20 -9.01 -14.27
N GLN A 222 9.07 -8.82 -12.96
CA GLN A 222 8.31 -9.71 -12.08
C GLN A 222 6.86 -9.25 -11.88
N VAL A 223 6.49 -8.07 -12.40
CA VAL A 223 5.18 -7.46 -12.23
C VAL A 223 4.32 -7.74 -13.46
N THR A 224 3.20 -8.40 -13.26
CA THR A 224 2.26 -8.72 -14.33
C THR A 224 1.41 -7.50 -14.71
N SER A 225 0.93 -6.74 -13.72
CA SER A 225 0.17 -5.50 -13.95
C SER A 225 0.14 -4.62 -12.71
N LEU A 226 -0.22 -3.36 -12.93
CA LEU A 226 -0.49 -2.38 -11.88
C LEU A 226 -1.96 -1.96 -11.95
N ILE A 227 -2.61 -1.83 -10.79
CA ILE A 227 -3.98 -1.36 -10.69
C ILE A 227 -4.00 -0.15 -9.75
N THR A 228 -4.44 0.99 -10.26
CA THR A 228 -4.51 2.25 -9.52
C THR A 228 -5.77 3.03 -9.87
N ASP A 229 -6.03 4.15 -9.22
CA ASP A 229 -7.19 4.98 -9.53
C ASP A 229 -6.91 6.01 -10.65
N ALA A 230 -7.97 6.58 -11.21
CA ALA A 230 -7.93 7.48 -12.37
C ALA A 230 -7.12 8.77 -12.16
N ARG A 231 -6.68 9.09 -10.94
CA ARG A 231 -5.84 10.27 -10.65
C ARG A 231 -4.36 10.04 -10.99
N ALA A 232 -3.95 8.81 -11.30
CA ALA A 232 -2.61 8.55 -11.82
C ALA A 232 -2.43 9.25 -13.19
N SER A 233 -1.31 9.94 -13.39
CA SER A 233 -1.06 10.72 -14.61
C SER A 233 -0.78 9.82 -15.81
N ASP A 234 -1.02 10.36 -17.01
CA ASP A 234 -0.68 9.67 -18.26
C ASP A 234 0.83 9.40 -18.35
N ASP A 235 1.66 10.34 -17.96
CA ASP A 235 3.12 10.17 -17.89
C ASP A 235 3.54 8.97 -17.00
N PHE A 236 2.88 8.77 -15.85
CA PHE A 236 3.10 7.60 -15.03
C PHE A 236 2.75 6.29 -15.74
N VAL A 237 1.62 6.26 -16.44
CA VAL A 237 1.18 5.09 -17.21
C VAL A 237 2.17 4.78 -18.34
N GLU A 238 2.52 5.79 -19.14
CA GLU A 238 3.45 5.67 -20.26
C GLU A 238 4.82 5.13 -19.80
N GLN A 239 5.34 5.61 -18.68
CA GLN A 239 6.61 5.15 -18.12
C GLN A 239 6.59 3.65 -17.73
N TRP A 240 5.49 3.16 -17.18
CA TRP A 240 5.37 1.75 -16.80
C TRP A 240 5.09 0.84 -17.99
N GLU A 241 4.30 1.29 -18.95
CA GLU A 241 4.05 0.56 -20.20
C GLU A 241 5.32 0.47 -21.04
N ALA A 242 6.17 1.49 -21.01
CA ALA A 242 7.47 1.46 -21.70
C ALA A 242 8.44 0.38 -21.18
N VAL A 243 8.28 -0.06 -19.93
CA VAL A 243 9.02 -1.19 -19.36
C VAL A 243 8.24 -2.51 -19.40
N GLY A 244 7.10 -2.54 -20.12
CA GLY A 244 6.32 -3.74 -20.38
C GLY A 244 5.30 -4.10 -19.29
N VAL A 245 5.01 -3.18 -18.35
CA VAL A 245 4.05 -3.41 -17.26
C VAL A 245 2.77 -2.62 -17.52
N PRO A 246 1.65 -3.27 -17.85
CA PRO A 246 0.38 -2.61 -18.10
C PRO A 246 -0.18 -1.99 -16.80
N VAL A 247 -0.83 -0.83 -16.95
CA VAL A 247 -1.43 -0.08 -15.84
C VAL A 247 -2.93 0.09 -16.08
N ALA A 248 -3.74 -0.52 -15.22
CA ALA A 248 -5.18 -0.30 -15.19
C ALA A 248 -5.51 0.90 -14.28
N ARG A 249 -6.20 1.89 -14.82
CA ARG A 249 -6.74 3.02 -14.05
C ARG A 249 -8.25 2.86 -13.85
N VAL A 250 -8.66 2.67 -12.59
CA VAL A 250 -10.07 2.52 -12.26
C VAL A 250 -10.74 3.86 -12.00
N PRO A 251 -11.98 4.08 -12.47
CA PRO A 251 -12.71 5.29 -12.17
C PRO A 251 -12.98 5.39 -10.67
N MET A 252 -12.90 6.61 -10.15
CA MET A 252 -13.33 6.89 -8.78
C MET A 252 -14.86 6.90 -8.73
N PRO A 253 -15.47 6.28 -7.69
CA PRO A 253 -16.88 6.49 -7.48
C PRO A 253 -17.14 7.99 -7.29
N ASP A 254 -18.19 8.49 -7.94
CA ASP A 254 -18.61 9.87 -7.74
C ASP A 254 -18.75 10.13 -6.24
N THR A 255 -18.10 11.16 -5.74
CA THR A 255 -18.35 11.65 -4.39
C THR A 255 -19.80 12.13 -4.37
N GLU A 256 -20.73 11.28 -3.96
CA GLU A 256 -22.06 11.75 -3.61
C GLU A 256 -21.86 12.91 -2.63
N THR A 257 -22.17 14.09 -3.14
CA THR A 257 -22.32 15.28 -2.33
C THR A 257 -23.36 14.93 -1.27
N THR A 258 -22.90 14.68 -0.05
CA THR A 258 -23.79 14.51 1.10
C THR A 258 -24.60 15.81 1.18
N GLY A 259 -25.74 15.79 0.50
CA GLY A 259 -26.71 16.85 0.55
C GLY A 259 -27.08 17.04 2.03
N THR A 260 -26.74 18.18 2.55
CA THR A 260 -27.25 18.71 3.81
C THR A 260 -28.78 18.68 3.75
N ALA A 261 -29.36 17.56 4.22
CA ALA A 261 -30.79 17.52 4.49
C ALA A 261 -31.04 18.53 5.62
N SER A 262 -31.47 19.72 5.24
CA SER A 262 -31.98 20.71 6.17
C SER A 262 -33.18 20.12 6.89
N VAL A 263 -32.98 19.75 8.13
CA VAL A 263 -34.05 19.43 9.05
C VAL A 263 -34.82 20.72 9.31
N GLN A 264 -35.91 20.93 8.56
CA GLN A 264 -36.92 21.92 8.90
C GLN A 264 -37.62 21.48 10.16
N ALA A 265 -37.26 22.15 11.26
CA ALA A 265 -38.03 22.03 12.51
C ALA A 265 -39.46 22.45 12.30
N ARG A 266 -40.36 21.51 12.23
CA ARG A 266 -41.81 21.77 12.36
C ARG A 266 -42.08 22.09 13.81
N THR A 267 -42.22 23.35 14.15
CA THR A 267 -42.85 23.83 15.40
C THR A 267 -44.33 23.52 15.35
N GLY A 268 -44.69 22.41 15.90
CA GLY A 268 -46.06 22.03 16.16
C GLY A 268 -46.49 22.51 17.55
N THR A 269 -47.28 23.59 17.57
CA THR A 269 -47.93 24.12 18.78
C THR A 269 -49.00 23.14 19.24
N THR A 270 -48.73 22.40 20.31
CA THR A 270 -49.74 21.57 20.94
C THR A 270 -50.45 22.37 22.05
N ARG A 271 -51.69 22.74 21.80
CA ARG A 271 -52.64 23.26 22.80
C ARG A 271 -52.93 22.18 23.83
N ARG A 272 -52.74 22.51 25.10
CA ARG A 272 -53.16 21.73 26.26
C ARG A 272 -54.69 21.81 26.41
N PRO A 273 -55.42 20.72 26.66
CA PRO A 273 -56.80 20.80 27.14
C PRO A 273 -56.78 20.93 28.68
N THR A 274 -57.56 21.89 29.16
CA THR A 274 -57.90 22.11 30.54
C THR A 274 -58.73 20.96 31.11
N GLN A 275 -58.30 20.38 32.22
CA GLN A 275 -59.12 19.50 33.07
C GLN A 275 -60.11 20.36 33.81
N LYS A 276 -61.39 20.02 33.67
CA LYS A 276 -62.45 20.38 34.59
C LYS A 276 -62.66 19.23 35.59
N GLU A 277 -62.58 19.61 36.88
CA GLU A 277 -63.04 18.82 38.02
C GLU A 277 -64.53 18.50 37.88
N HIS A 278 -64.90 17.31 38.28
CA HIS A 278 -66.17 17.06 39.06
C HIS A 278 -66.06 15.68 39.69
N ARG A 279 -66.13 15.76 41.07
CA ARG A 279 -66.64 14.82 42.09
C ARG A 279 -66.04 13.40 42.12
#